data_3f9d8542eafb0eb23368102ee3e2f895
#
_entry.id   3f9d8542eafb0eb23368102ee3e2f895
#
_cell.length_a   1.000
_cell.length_b   1.000
_cell.length_c   1.000
_cell.angle_alpha   90.00
_cell.angle_beta   90.00
_cell.angle_gamma   90.00
#
_symmetry.space_group_name_H-M   'P 1'
#
loop_
_entity.id
_entity.type
_entity.pdbx_description
1 polymer ?
#
loop_
_entity_poly.entity_id
_entity_poly.type
_entity_poly.pdbx_seq_one_letter_code
_entity_poly.pdbx_strand_id
1 'polypeptide(L)'
;MKKIGMLIAVSVFGAMAQSALAQNLVAFSGGIGDITTGSTETSVFGVPAAGQIWVIRDLTAEVRVGGGIQVDGQGLLLGAGNGIGSNAGASVFATLFCANDGDVQHSTNAAGVPLQANGDFRIQDSLSPAPPNTCTSPVLLIRVTANGSWFAAGIPFLIPSPPLPHFPSPRE
;
A
#
# COMPACT_ATOMS: atom_id res chain seq x y z
N MET A 1 26.21 -71.39 -2.62
CA MET A 1 25.95 -70.29 -1.72
C MET A 1 25.69 -69.01 -2.59
N LYS A 2 24.43 -68.68 -2.84
CA LYS A 2 24.06 -67.48 -3.67
C LYS A 2 23.81 -66.31 -2.73
N LYS A 3 24.59 -65.22 -2.91
CA LYS A 3 24.40 -63.97 -2.19
C LYS A 3 23.38 -63.10 -3.00
N ILE A 4 22.23 -62.84 -2.40
CA ILE A 4 21.22 -61.93 -2.94
C ILE A 4 21.57 -60.51 -2.47
N GLY A 5 21.96 -59.65 -3.39
CA GLY A 5 22.17 -58.23 -3.14
C GLY A 5 20.84 -57.48 -3.17
N MET A 6 20.48 -56.87 -2.08
CA MET A 6 19.27 -56.02 -1.93
C MET A 6 19.61 -54.61 -2.32
N LEU A 7 19.07 -54.16 -3.47
CA LEU A 7 19.14 -52.76 -3.93
C LEU A 7 18.07 -51.91 -3.22
N ILE A 8 18.49 -50.97 -2.38
CA ILE A 8 17.64 -49.98 -1.75
C ILE A 8 17.56 -48.79 -2.70
N ALA A 9 16.41 -48.57 -3.34
CA ALA A 9 16.11 -47.37 -4.12
C ALA A 9 15.71 -46.24 -3.15
N VAL A 10 16.57 -45.26 -3.00
CA VAL A 10 16.25 -44.03 -2.25
C VAL A 10 15.52 -43.06 -3.19
N SER A 11 14.21 -42.94 -3.02
CA SER A 11 13.38 -41.95 -3.71
C SER A 11 13.56 -40.59 -3.05
N VAL A 12 14.30 -39.69 -3.68
CA VAL A 12 14.37 -38.27 -3.28
C VAL A 12 13.12 -37.56 -3.78
N PHE A 13 12.14 -37.35 -2.90
CA PHE A 13 11.02 -36.46 -3.14
C PHE A 13 11.54 -35.01 -3.04
N GLY A 14 11.81 -34.39 -4.19
CA GLY A 14 12.07 -32.97 -4.27
C GLY A 14 10.78 -32.20 -3.99
N ALA A 15 10.64 -31.62 -2.80
CA ALA A 15 9.60 -30.64 -2.51
C ALA A 15 9.88 -29.39 -3.34
N MET A 16 9.15 -29.21 -4.45
CA MET A 16 9.10 -27.93 -5.16
C MET A 16 8.35 -26.93 -4.27
N ALA A 17 9.10 -26.03 -3.62
CA ALA A 17 8.53 -24.87 -2.98
C ALA A 17 7.93 -23.99 -4.09
N GLN A 18 6.62 -24.07 -4.28
CA GLN A 18 5.88 -23.09 -5.09
C GLN A 18 5.96 -21.77 -4.35
N SER A 19 6.75 -20.83 -4.88
CA SER A 19 6.70 -19.44 -4.45
C SER A 19 5.29 -18.92 -4.78
N ALA A 20 4.41 -18.87 -3.79
CA ALA A 20 3.14 -18.19 -3.91
C ALA A 20 3.46 -16.72 -4.26
N LEU A 21 3.22 -16.32 -5.50
CA LEU A 21 3.28 -14.91 -5.89
C LEU A 21 2.29 -14.19 -4.98
N ALA A 22 2.79 -13.28 -4.14
CA ALA A 22 1.96 -12.51 -3.25
C ALA A 22 0.96 -11.72 -4.12
N GLN A 23 -0.32 -12.07 -4.01
CA GLN A 23 -1.38 -11.47 -4.81
C GLN A 23 -1.55 -10.01 -4.38
N ASN A 24 -1.64 -9.10 -5.35
CA ASN A 24 -1.96 -7.70 -5.07
C ASN A 24 -3.41 -7.61 -4.57
N LEU A 25 -3.60 -6.94 -3.44
CA LEU A 25 -4.89 -6.63 -2.88
C LEU A 25 -5.48 -5.39 -3.56
N VAL A 26 -4.71 -4.31 -3.56
CA VAL A 26 -5.06 -3.03 -4.20
C VAL A 26 -3.80 -2.33 -4.72
N ALA A 27 -3.97 -1.48 -5.73
CA ALA A 27 -2.92 -0.62 -6.25
C ALA A 27 -3.41 0.81 -6.41
N PHE A 28 -2.49 1.76 -6.37
CA PHE A 28 -2.75 3.19 -6.54
C PHE A 28 -1.78 3.76 -7.56
N SER A 29 -2.27 4.65 -8.43
CA SER A 29 -1.48 5.34 -9.44
C SER A 29 -1.93 6.78 -9.54
N GLY A 30 -1.04 7.69 -9.19
CA GLY A 30 -1.32 9.11 -8.98
C GLY A 30 -1.65 9.45 -7.54
N GLY A 31 -1.52 10.73 -7.20
CA GLY A 31 -1.78 11.24 -5.86
C GLY A 31 -2.53 12.58 -5.88
N ILE A 32 -3.32 12.80 -4.86
CA ILE A 32 -4.00 14.06 -4.59
C ILE A 32 -3.40 14.64 -3.32
N GLY A 33 -2.80 15.83 -3.41
CA GLY A 33 -2.31 16.56 -2.25
C GLY A 33 -3.46 17.12 -1.41
N ASP A 34 -3.19 17.45 -0.15
CA ASP A 34 -4.14 18.13 0.71
C ASP A 34 -4.24 19.61 0.31
N ILE A 35 -5.36 19.97 -0.31
CA ILE A 35 -5.66 21.34 -0.74
C ILE A 35 -6.53 22.09 0.27
N THR A 36 -6.77 21.51 1.44
CA THR A 36 -7.72 22.03 2.43
C THR A 36 -6.99 22.71 3.59
N THR A 37 -7.66 23.67 4.21
CA THR A 37 -7.11 24.46 5.32
C THR A 37 -7.64 23.96 6.67
N GLY A 38 -7.43 22.68 6.98
CA GLY A 38 -7.62 22.16 8.33
C GLY A 38 -9.02 22.27 8.95
N SER A 39 -10.10 22.24 8.14
CA SER A 39 -11.45 22.13 8.67
C SER A 39 -11.81 20.66 8.96
N THR A 40 -12.70 20.43 9.96
CA THR A 40 -13.22 19.10 10.26
C THR A 40 -14.01 18.48 9.10
N GLU A 41 -14.50 19.30 8.18
CA GLU A 41 -15.24 18.87 6.97
C GLU A 41 -14.36 18.18 5.93
N THR A 42 -13.04 18.27 6.07
CA THR A 42 -12.06 17.67 5.17
C THR A 42 -11.38 16.43 5.76
N SER A 43 -11.94 15.89 6.85
CA SER A 43 -11.46 14.64 7.39
C SER A 43 -11.84 13.46 6.50
N VAL A 44 -10.92 12.50 6.36
CA VAL A 44 -11.11 11.25 5.62
C VAL A 44 -11.06 10.11 6.63
N PHE A 45 -12.14 9.36 6.81
CA PHE A 45 -12.27 8.33 7.85
C PHE A 45 -11.81 8.83 9.25
N GLY A 46 -12.22 10.04 9.61
CA GLY A 46 -11.84 10.67 10.88
C GLY A 46 -10.41 11.18 10.96
N VAL A 47 -9.59 10.99 9.95
CA VAL A 47 -8.23 11.54 9.87
C VAL A 47 -8.30 12.99 9.37
N PRO A 48 -7.88 14.00 10.18
CA PRO A 48 -7.94 15.38 9.76
C PRO A 48 -6.94 15.68 8.64
N ALA A 49 -7.29 16.64 7.78
CA ALA A 49 -6.37 17.23 6.82
C ALA A 49 -5.26 18.02 7.53
N ALA A 50 -4.15 18.27 6.84
CA ALA A 50 -3.10 19.14 7.32
C ALA A 50 -3.60 20.61 7.40
N GLY A 51 -2.96 21.38 8.29
CA GLY A 51 -3.31 22.81 8.45
C GLY A 51 -2.76 23.72 7.34
N GLN A 52 -2.04 23.17 6.38
CA GLN A 52 -1.44 23.86 5.24
C GLN A 52 -1.66 23.03 3.98
N ILE A 53 -1.69 23.73 2.82
CA ILE A 53 -1.81 23.07 1.52
C ILE A 53 -0.54 22.28 1.21
N TRP A 54 -0.71 21.01 0.85
CA TRP A 54 0.33 20.14 0.36
C TRP A 54 0.04 19.71 -1.08
N VAL A 55 1.06 19.64 -1.88
CA VAL A 55 0.99 19.14 -3.26
C VAL A 55 1.87 17.89 -3.39
N ILE A 56 1.47 17.00 -4.26
CA ILE A 56 2.26 15.83 -4.63
C ILE A 56 2.33 15.74 -6.14
N ARG A 57 3.50 15.45 -6.69
CA ARG A 57 3.70 15.34 -8.14
C ARG A 57 3.23 13.98 -8.66
N ASP A 58 3.59 12.91 -7.95
CA ASP A 58 3.22 11.55 -8.29
C ASP A 58 3.21 10.64 -7.06
N LEU A 59 2.38 9.59 -7.11
CA LEU A 59 2.31 8.57 -6.08
C LEU A 59 1.94 7.24 -6.72
N THR A 60 2.73 6.22 -6.43
CA THR A 60 2.38 4.84 -6.75
C THR A 60 2.41 4.01 -5.48
N ALA A 61 1.46 3.09 -5.33
CA ALA A 61 1.46 2.17 -4.21
C ALA A 61 0.88 0.82 -4.58
N GLU A 62 1.43 -0.23 -3.98
CA GLU A 62 0.93 -1.59 -4.06
C GLU A 62 0.75 -2.15 -2.65
N VAL A 63 -0.44 -2.68 -2.38
CA VAL A 63 -0.74 -3.43 -1.16
C VAL A 63 -1.02 -4.87 -1.53
N ARG A 64 -0.37 -5.79 -0.84
CA ARG A 64 -0.50 -7.23 -1.04
C ARG A 64 -1.45 -7.84 -0.02
N VAL A 65 -2.07 -8.95 -0.40
CA VAL A 65 -2.81 -9.79 0.56
C VAL A 65 -1.86 -10.14 1.71
N GLY A 66 -2.35 -9.97 2.95
CA GLY A 66 -1.52 -10.11 4.15
C GLY A 66 -0.85 -8.81 4.63
N GLY A 67 -1.06 -7.68 3.91
CA GLY A 67 -0.73 -6.34 4.40
C GLY A 67 0.65 -5.80 4.01
N GLY A 68 1.47 -6.54 3.26
CA GLY A 68 2.72 -5.99 2.73
C GLY A 68 2.42 -4.78 1.83
N ILE A 69 3.10 -3.65 2.04
CA ILE A 69 2.89 -2.41 1.29
C ILE A 69 4.20 -1.83 0.80
N GLN A 70 4.17 -1.34 -0.44
CA GLN A 70 5.20 -0.49 -1.00
C GLN A 70 4.56 0.79 -1.52
N VAL A 71 5.12 1.95 -1.15
CA VAL A 71 4.71 3.28 -1.64
C VAL A 71 5.93 4.02 -2.14
N ASP A 72 5.83 4.59 -3.32
CA ASP A 72 6.79 5.52 -3.91
C ASP A 72 6.07 6.85 -4.16
N GLY A 73 6.45 7.89 -3.44
CA GLY A 73 5.90 9.23 -3.59
C GLY A 73 6.96 10.21 -4.08
N GLN A 74 6.57 11.15 -4.92
CA GLN A 74 7.46 12.15 -5.50
C GLN A 74 6.88 13.56 -5.34
N GLY A 75 7.73 14.48 -4.86
CA GLY A 75 7.41 15.89 -4.82
C GLY A 75 6.28 16.23 -3.84
N LEU A 76 6.22 15.58 -2.67
CA LEU A 76 5.30 15.95 -1.60
C LEU A 76 5.87 17.16 -0.85
N LEU A 77 5.35 18.34 -1.17
CA LEU A 77 5.88 19.62 -0.73
C LEU A 77 4.74 20.57 -0.32
N LEU A 78 5.06 21.57 0.49
CA LEU A 78 4.14 22.67 0.78
C LEU A 78 3.75 23.40 -0.51
N GLY A 79 2.45 23.53 -0.75
CA GLY A 79 1.87 24.18 -1.93
C GLY A 79 1.53 25.65 -1.73
N ALA A 80 1.69 26.19 -0.49
CA ALA A 80 1.35 27.56 -0.18
C ALA A 80 2.13 28.11 1.03
N GLY A 81 1.99 29.43 1.27
CA GLY A 81 2.62 30.14 2.38
C GLY A 81 4.11 30.40 2.19
N ASN A 82 4.77 30.88 3.27
CA ASN A 82 6.19 31.26 3.23
C ASN A 82 7.13 30.03 3.07
N GLY A 83 6.62 28.83 3.29
CA GLY A 83 7.36 27.56 3.12
C GLY A 83 7.10 26.87 1.79
N ILE A 84 6.44 27.50 0.82
CA ILE A 84 6.12 26.90 -0.48
C ILE A 84 7.35 26.25 -1.13
N GLY A 85 7.19 25.00 -1.62
CA GLY A 85 8.25 24.23 -2.25
C GLY A 85 9.19 23.52 -1.26
N SER A 86 8.97 23.64 0.06
CA SER A 86 9.76 22.89 1.06
C SER A 86 9.02 21.62 1.53
N ASN A 87 9.78 20.65 2.03
CA ASN A 87 9.27 19.44 2.68
C ASN A 87 8.93 19.66 4.18
N ALA A 88 9.10 20.87 4.70
CA ALA A 88 8.92 21.25 6.11
C ALA A 88 9.65 20.34 7.13
N GLY A 89 10.67 19.59 6.73
CA GLY A 89 11.34 18.60 7.58
C GLY A 89 10.43 17.44 8.04
N ALA A 90 9.34 17.18 7.33
CA ALA A 90 8.34 16.20 7.71
C ALA A 90 8.80 14.76 7.47
N SER A 91 8.27 13.85 8.28
CA SER A 91 8.29 12.40 8.05
C SER A 91 6.87 11.89 7.88
N VAL A 92 6.71 10.86 7.04
CA VAL A 92 5.40 10.34 6.65
C VAL A 92 5.28 8.83 6.81
N PHE A 93 4.05 8.37 7.04
CA PHE A 93 3.67 6.97 7.07
C PHE A 93 2.38 6.77 6.25
N ALA A 94 2.07 5.53 5.89
CA ALA A 94 0.89 5.21 5.10
C ALA A 94 -0.22 4.60 5.96
N THR A 95 -1.49 4.92 5.65
CA THR A 95 -2.68 4.29 6.23
C THR A 95 -3.64 3.92 5.11
N LEU A 96 -4.05 2.65 5.06
CA LEU A 96 -5.09 2.15 4.16
C LEU A 96 -6.41 2.01 4.92
N PHE A 97 -7.50 2.40 4.28
CA PHE A 97 -8.88 2.14 4.69
C PHE A 97 -9.58 1.30 3.62
N CYS A 98 -10.42 0.37 4.07
CA CYS A 98 -11.28 -0.45 3.21
C CYS A 98 -12.74 -0.26 3.66
N ALA A 99 -13.63 0.16 2.77
CA ALA A 99 -15.02 0.45 3.15
C ALA A 99 -15.76 -0.77 3.75
N ASN A 100 -15.34 -1.99 3.43
CA ASN A 100 -15.89 -3.22 3.99
C ASN A 100 -15.33 -3.58 5.38
N ASP A 101 -14.44 -2.78 5.95
CA ASP A 101 -13.84 -2.97 7.28
C ASP A 101 -14.13 -1.79 8.23
N GLY A 102 -15.07 -0.93 7.86
CA GLY A 102 -15.41 0.27 8.62
C GLY A 102 -14.26 1.27 8.71
N ASP A 103 -14.09 1.88 9.89
CA ASP A 103 -13.05 2.90 10.11
C ASP A 103 -11.72 2.30 10.60
N VAL A 104 -11.47 1.02 10.38
CA VAL A 104 -10.21 0.37 10.78
C VAL A 104 -9.04 0.97 10.02
N GLN A 105 -8.04 1.43 10.76
CA GLN A 105 -6.82 2.02 10.22
C GLN A 105 -5.75 0.94 10.08
N HIS A 106 -5.44 0.55 8.85
CA HIS A 106 -4.33 -0.34 8.53
C HIS A 106 -3.11 0.52 8.24
N SER A 107 -2.22 0.68 9.22
CA SER A 107 -1.11 1.63 9.13
C SER A 107 0.24 0.94 9.07
N THR A 108 1.19 1.55 8.37
CA THR A 108 2.61 1.25 8.49
C THR A 108 3.14 1.76 9.83
N ASN A 109 4.42 1.49 10.13
CA ASN A 109 5.04 2.00 11.35
C ASN A 109 4.89 3.53 11.44
N ALA A 110 4.31 4.01 12.54
CA ALA A 110 4.06 5.44 12.78
C ALA A 110 5.34 6.29 12.93
N ALA A 111 6.52 5.68 13.12
CA ALA A 111 7.78 6.39 13.04
C ALA A 111 8.05 6.95 11.64
N GLY A 112 7.46 6.32 10.61
CA GLY A 112 7.48 6.78 9.24
C GLY A 112 8.86 6.86 8.59
N VAL A 113 8.91 7.52 7.44
CA VAL A 113 10.13 7.80 6.68
C VAL A 113 10.24 9.31 6.44
N PRO A 114 11.46 9.90 6.48
CA PRO A 114 11.64 11.31 6.22
C PRO A 114 11.39 11.64 4.75
N LEU A 115 10.78 12.80 4.47
CA LEU A 115 10.74 13.37 3.13
C LEU A 115 12.13 13.85 2.73
N GLN A 116 12.57 13.54 1.51
CA GLN A 116 13.76 14.14 0.93
C GLN A 116 13.55 15.64 0.69
N ALA A 117 14.60 16.40 0.45
CA ALA A 117 14.51 17.85 0.24
C ALA A 117 13.59 18.22 -0.94
N ASN A 118 13.51 17.36 -1.96
CA ASN A 118 12.62 17.52 -3.12
C ASN A 118 11.21 16.93 -2.90
N GLY A 119 10.90 16.46 -1.69
CA GLY A 119 9.61 15.86 -1.33
C GLY A 119 9.44 14.39 -1.73
N ASP A 120 10.48 13.72 -2.22
CA ASP A 120 10.40 12.29 -2.55
C ASP A 120 10.48 11.44 -1.28
N PHE A 121 9.79 10.29 -1.29
CA PHE A 121 9.83 9.32 -0.19
C PHE A 121 9.52 7.91 -0.68
N ARG A 122 9.98 6.92 0.07
CA ARG A 122 9.66 5.51 -0.17
C ARG A 122 9.31 4.82 1.16
N ILE A 123 8.16 4.12 1.18
CA ILE A 123 7.74 3.28 2.29
C ILE A 123 7.76 1.82 1.81
N GLN A 124 8.44 0.95 2.56
CA GLN A 124 8.40 -0.50 2.38
C GLN A 124 8.18 -1.11 3.76
N ASP A 125 6.97 -1.62 4.01
CA ASP A 125 6.56 -2.03 5.34
C ASP A 125 5.39 -3.02 5.27
N SER A 126 4.81 -3.32 6.41
CA SER A 126 3.58 -4.09 6.56
C SER A 126 2.54 -3.29 7.32
N LEU A 127 1.30 -3.35 6.84
CA LEU A 127 0.16 -2.72 7.48
C LEU A 127 -0.22 -3.47 8.76
N SER A 128 -0.48 -2.75 9.84
CA SER A 128 -0.95 -3.28 11.12
C SER A 128 -2.18 -2.48 11.60
N PRO A 129 -3.30 -3.18 11.93
CA PRO A 129 -3.58 -4.58 11.62
C PRO A 129 -3.52 -4.88 10.11
N ALA A 130 -3.37 -6.15 9.73
CA ALA A 130 -3.41 -6.52 8.32
C ALA A 130 -4.81 -6.25 7.74
N PRO A 131 -4.93 -5.72 6.50
CA PRO A 131 -6.22 -5.48 5.87
C PRO A 131 -6.94 -6.79 5.54
N PRO A 132 -8.28 -6.75 5.33
CA PRO A 132 -9.04 -7.92 4.87
C PRO A 132 -8.55 -8.38 3.49
N ASN A 133 -8.78 -9.67 3.15
CA ASN A 133 -8.36 -10.26 1.87
C ASN A 133 -9.05 -9.64 0.64
N THR A 134 -10.10 -8.87 0.85
CA THR A 134 -10.77 -8.03 -0.15
C THR A 134 -10.93 -6.64 0.43
N CYS A 135 -10.56 -5.61 -0.31
CA CYS A 135 -10.66 -4.21 0.10
C CYS A 135 -11.54 -3.46 -0.89
N THR A 136 -12.77 -3.13 -0.49
CA THR A 136 -13.69 -2.37 -1.33
C THR A 136 -13.51 -0.88 -1.10
N SER A 137 -13.63 -0.08 -2.18
CA SER A 137 -13.44 1.38 -2.13
C SER A 137 -12.20 1.79 -1.32
N PRO A 138 -11.00 1.31 -1.71
CA PRO A 138 -9.80 1.56 -0.94
C PRO A 138 -9.43 3.03 -0.92
N VAL A 139 -9.01 3.53 0.23
CA VAL A 139 -8.43 4.86 0.41
C VAL A 139 -7.07 4.74 1.06
N LEU A 140 -6.04 5.21 0.38
CA LEU A 140 -4.68 5.28 0.91
C LEU A 140 -4.36 6.72 1.30
N LEU A 141 -3.98 6.95 2.54
CA LEU A 141 -3.53 8.24 3.03
C LEU A 141 -2.04 8.21 3.34
N ILE A 142 -1.33 9.26 2.93
CA ILE A 142 0.03 9.57 3.36
C ILE A 142 -0.08 10.59 4.48
N ARG A 143 0.32 10.19 5.69
CA ARG A 143 0.09 10.94 6.92
C ARG A 143 1.41 11.40 7.52
N VAL A 144 1.39 12.58 8.15
CA VAL A 144 2.56 13.10 8.86
C VAL A 144 2.69 12.44 10.24
N THR A 145 3.92 12.13 10.64
CA THR A 145 4.20 11.48 11.93
C THR A 145 3.93 12.39 13.13
N ALA A 146 4.03 13.71 12.97
CA ALA A 146 3.96 14.67 14.07
C ALA A 146 2.57 14.71 14.76
N ASN A 147 1.47 14.61 14.00
CA ASN A 147 0.11 14.72 14.52
C ASN A 147 -0.90 13.77 13.83
N GLY A 148 -0.44 12.96 12.88
CA GLY A 148 -1.27 12.00 12.16
C GLY A 148 -2.22 12.58 11.12
N SER A 149 -2.16 13.88 10.80
CA SER A 149 -2.93 14.48 9.69
C SER A 149 -2.49 13.91 8.35
N TRP A 150 -3.38 13.93 7.34
CA TRP A 150 -3.00 13.48 6.01
C TRP A 150 -2.48 14.64 5.14
N PHE A 151 -1.46 14.35 4.32
CA PHE A 151 -0.82 15.27 3.37
C PHE A 151 -1.19 14.96 1.93
N ALA A 152 -1.39 13.68 1.62
CA ALA A 152 -1.79 13.23 0.30
C ALA A 152 -2.63 11.95 0.40
N ALA A 153 -3.44 11.72 -0.65
CA ALA A 153 -4.20 10.50 -0.86
C ALA A 153 -3.82 9.84 -2.18
N GLY A 154 -3.75 8.50 -2.22
CA GLY A 154 -3.53 7.74 -3.44
C GLY A 154 -4.81 7.63 -4.27
N ILE A 155 -4.68 7.68 -5.60
CA ILE A 155 -5.77 7.45 -6.55
C ILE A 155 -5.85 5.94 -6.81
N PRO A 156 -6.96 5.24 -6.47
CA PRO A 156 -7.09 3.81 -6.68
C PRO A 156 -6.98 3.46 -8.17
N PHE A 157 -6.16 2.45 -8.46
CA PHE A 157 -6.01 1.89 -9.79
C PHE A 157 -6.71 0.53 -9.85
N LEU A 158 -7.71 0.40 -10.74
CA LEU A 158 -8.39 -0.87 -10.95
C LEU A 158 -7.44 -1.83 -11.67
N ILE A 159 -6.97 -2.85 -10.97
CA ILE A 159 -6.26 -3.97 -11.62
C ILE A 159 -7.32 -4.77 -12.38
N PRO A 160 -7.22 -4.88 -13.72
CA PRO A 160 -8.14 -5.72 -14.48
C PRO A 160 -8.08 -7.14 -13.94
N SER A 161 -9.24 -7.71 -13.59
CA SER A 161 -9.28 -9.12 -13.19
C SER A 161 -8.72 -9.98 -14.33
N PRO A 162 -7.85 -10.97 -14.03
CA PRO A 162 -7.41 -11.90 -15.06
C PRO A 162 -8.64 -12.55 -15.72
N PRO A 163 -8.62 -12.77 -17.04
CA PRO A 163 -9.73 -13.41 -17.73
C PRO A 163 -10.01 -14.76 -17.06
N LEU A 164 -11.29 -15.02 -16.79
CA LEU A 164 -11.72 -16.30 -16.24
C LEU A 164 -11.21 -17.44 -17.14
N PRO A 165 -10.72 -18.54 -16.57
CA PRO A 165 -10.32 -19.70 -17.34
C PRO A 165 -11.50 -20.15 -18.20
N HIS A 166 -11.27 -20.21 -19.51
CA HIS A 166 -12.28 -20.69 -20.46
C HIS A 166 -12.43 -22.20 -20.25
N PHE A 167 -13.51 -22.61 -19.57
CA PHE A 167 -13.88 -24.01 -19.49
C PHE A 167 -14.48 -24.41 -20.85
N PRO A 168 -13.91 -25.40 -21.53
CA PRO A 168 -14.55 -25.90 -22.76
C PRO A 168 -15.93 -26.46 -22.43
N SER A 169 -16.94 -26.04 -23.21
CA SER A 169 -18.29 -26.57 -23.09
C SER A 169 -18.27 -28.10 -23.22
N PRO A 170 -19.06 -28.84 -22.42
CA PRO A 170 -19.26 -30.26 -22.64
C PRO A 170 -19.77 -30.46 -24.09
N ARG A 171 -19.10 -31.34 -24.83
CA ARG A 171 -19.59 -31.75 -26.14
C ARG A 171 -20.85 -32.61 -25.91
N GLU A 172 -21.97 -32.20 -26.45
CA GLU A 172 -23.17 -33.03 -26.60
C GLU A 172 -22.92 -34.14 -27.60
#